data_da17ce572f9e1147d2039fdd69d448b4
#
_entry.id   da17ce572f9e1147d2039fdd69d448b4
#
_cell.length_a   1.000
_cell.length_b   1.000
_cell.length_c   1.000
_cell.angle_alpha   90.00
_cell.angle_beta   90.00
_cell.angle_gamma   90.00
#
_symmetry.space_group_name_H-M   'P 1'
#
loop_
_entity.id
_entity.type
_entity.pdbx_description
1 polymer ?
#
loop_
_entity_poly.entity_id
_entity_poly.type
_entity_poly.pdbx_seq_one_letter_code
_entity_poly.pdbx_strand_id
1 'polypeptide(L)'
;MWESLYEPNQKGSEGGIVLADEEYKNSCRITLEKCERYYAVTCGVYGAMVHTAFSDDEHYQAMYDEMKKELREFIDRETTAEEEWEFYRNFIGKF
;
A
#
# COMPACT_ATOMS: atom_id res chain seq x y z
N MET A 1 -3.01 12.69 -7.94
CA MET A 1 -3.55 12.84 -6.58
C MET A 1 -4.22 11.55 -6.14
N TRP A 2 -4.01 11.16 -4.91
CA TRP A 2 -4.67 9.98 -4.35
C TRP A 2 -6.17 10.20 -4.21
N GLU A 3 -6.96 9.19 -4.55
CA GLU A 3 -8.41 9.22 -4.40
C GLU A 3 -8.82 8.26 -3.31
N SER A 4 -9.68 8.71 -2.39
CA SER A 4 -10.14 7.85 -1.30
C SER A 4 -11.21 6.89 -1.80
N LEU A 5 -11.03 5.61 -1.44
CA LEU A 5 -12.01 4.55 -1.65
C LEU A 5 -12.64 4.12 -0.32
N TYR A 6 -12.34 4.84 0.75
CA TYR A 6 -12.77 4.48 2.11
C TYR A 6 -14.29 4.46 2.25
N GLU A 7 -14.78 3.41 2.89
CA GLU A 7 -16.19 3.29 3.26
C GLU A 7 -16.30 2.90 4.74
N PRO A 8 -17.29 3.43 5.49
CA PRO A 8 -17.48 3.04 6.89
C PRO A 8 -17.71 1.55 7.05
N ASN A 9 -17.14 0.96 8.10
CA ASN A 9 -17.25 -0.47 8.44
C ASN A 9 -16.66 -1.43 7.39
N GLN A 10 -15.80 -0.92 6.52
CA GLN A 10 -15.10 -1.74 5.53
C GLN A 10 -14.13 -2.70 6.23
N LYS A 11 -14.12 -3.96 5.79
CA LYS A 11 -13.18 -4.98 6.29
C LYS A 11 -12.00 -5.09 5.33
N GLY A 12 -10.80 -5.20 5.91
CA GLY A 12 -9.58 -5.40 5.12
C GLY A 12 -9.33 -6.87 4.81
N SER A 13 -8.33 -7.13 3.99
CA SER A 13 -7.96 -8.48 3.56
C SER A 13 -7.48 -9.36 4.73
N GLU A 14 -6.99 -8.76 5.80
CA GLU A 14 -6.56 -9.47 7.01
C GLU A 14 -7.67 -9.56 8.06
N GLY A 15 -8.88 -9.18 7.72
CA GLY A 15 -10.02 -9.22 8.63
C GLY A 15 -10.12 -8.04 9.59
N GLY A 16 -9.26 -7.05 9.46
CA GLY A 16 -9.27 -5.86 10.29
C GLY A 16 -10.28 -4.83 9.82
N ILE A 17 -10.36 -3.72 10.54
CA ILE A 17 -11.21 -2.59 10.18
C ILE A 17 -10.38 -1.61 9.37
N VAL A 18 -10.85 -1.27 8.18
CA VAL A 18 -10.14 -0.35 7.29
C VAL A 18 -10.18 1.07 7.87
N LEU A 19 -9.01 1.69 7.96
CA LEU A 19 -8.84 3.08 8.40
C LEU A 19 -8.61 4.02 7.24
N ALA A 20 -8.00 3.54 6.15
CA ALA A 20 -7.76 4.32 4.95
C ALA A 20 -7.68 3.36 3.76
N ASP A 21 -8.15 3.81 2.61
CA ASP A 21 -8.13 3.02 1.38
C ASP A 21 -8.06 4.01 0.25
N GLU A 22 -6.97 3.98 -0.51
CA GLU A 22 -6.68 5.02 -1.51
C GLU A 22 -6.15 4.42 -2.80
N GLU A 23 -6.48 5.08 -3.90
CA GLU A 23 -6.04 4.68 -5.25
C GLU A 23 -5.34 5.86 -5.92
N TYR A 24 -4.32 5.56 -6.70
CA TYR A 24 -3.56 6.58 -7.42
C TYR A 24 -3.54 6.30 -8.91
N LYS A 25 -4.09 7.25 -9.69
CA LYS A 25 -4.11 7.22 -11.17
C LYS A 25 -4.61 5.90 -11.77
N ASN A 26 -5.53 5.22 -11.11
CA ASN A 26 -6.01 3.90 -11.53
C ASN A 26 -4.88 2.87 -11.74
N SER A 27 -3.74 3.08 -11.11
CA SER A 27 -2.54 2.25 -11.31
C SER A 27 -2.13 1.47 -10.08
N CYS A 28 -2.37 2.02 -8.88
CA CYS A 28 -2.06 1.33 -7.63
C CYS A 28 -3.06 1.67 -6.54
N ARG A 29 -3.10 0.82 -5.51
CA ARG A 29 -4.00 0.96 -4.37
C ARG A 29 -3.26 0.63 -3.10
N ILE A 30 -3.63 1.30 -2.01
CA ILE A 30 -3.06 1.05 -0.69
C ILE A 30 -4.17 1.12 0.35
N THR A 31 -4.20 0.13 1.25
CA THR A 31 -5.24 0.01 2.28
C THR A 31 -4.59 -0.19 3.63
N LEU A 32 -4.96 0.65 4.59
CA LEU A 32 -4.54 0.52 5.98
C LEU A 32 -5.69 -0.07 6.79
N GLU A 33 -5.41 -1.13 7.54
CA GLU A 33 -6.40 -1.73 8.43
C GLU A 33 -5.84 -1.94 9.84
N LYS A 34 -6.72 -1.82 10.82
CA LYS A 34 -6.40 -2.12 12.21
C LYS A 34 -6.94 -3.49 12.55
N CYS A 35 -6.03 -4.40 12.89
CA CYS A 35 -6.36 -5.74 13.34
C CYS A 35 -6.28 -5.81 14.87
N GLU A 36 -6.61 -6.96 15.45
CA GLU A 36 -6.67 -7.09 16.91
C GLU A 36 -5.33 -6.79 17.59
N ARG A 37 -4.23 -7.24 17.02
CA ARG A 37 -2.89 -7.15 17.64
C ARG A 37 -1.86 -6.39 16.82
N TYR A 38 -2.24 -5.92 15.64
CA TYR A 38 -1.30 -5.27 14.73
C TYR A 38 -2.07 -4.41 13.73
N TYR A 39 -1.33 -3.64 12.94
CA TYR A 39 -1.86 -2.94 11.78
C TYR A 39 -1.32 -3.60 10.53
N ALA A 40 -2.10 -3.63 9.47
CA ALA A 40 -1.68 -4.19 8.19
C ALA A 40 -1.87 -3.15 7.09
N VAL A 41 -0.89 -3.06 6.21
CA VAL A 41 -0.96 -2.21 5.02
C VAL A 41 -0.85 -3.12 3.81
N THR A 42 -1.92 -3.23 3.04
CA THR A 42 -1.95 -4.01 1.82
C THR A 42 -1.92 -3.05 0.64
N CYS A 43 -1.02 -3.29 -0.28
CA CYS A 43 -0.90 -2.45 -1.46
C CYS A 43 -0.68 -3.30 -2.70
N GLY A 44 -0.92 -2.69 -3.85
CA GLY A 44 -0.69 -3.36 -5.12
C GLY A 44 -0.55 -2.38 -6.26
N VAL A 45 0.25 -2.78 -7.24
CA VAL A 45 0.28 -2.16 -8.55
C VAL A 45 -0.53 -3.08 -9.44
N TYR A 46 -1.62 -2.58 -10.00
CA TYR A 46 -2.60 -3.42 -10.70
C TYR A 46 -1.94 -4.27 -11.80
N GLY A 47 -2.22 -5.57 -11.74
CA GLY A 47 -1.70 -6.52 -12.70
C GLY A 47 -0.23 -6.90 -12.52
N ALA A 48 0.47 -6.34 -11.53
CA ALA A 48 1.92 -6.53 -11.42
C ALA A 48 2.41 -6.96 -10.04
N MET A 49 1.87 -6.38 -8.94
CA MET A 49 2.40 -6.65 -7.61
C MET A 49 1.33 -6.50 -6.56
N VAL A 50 1.34 -7.37 -5.56
CA VAL A 50 0.53 -7.26 -4.33
C VAL A 50 1.44 -7.57 -3.15
N HIS A 51 1.33 -6.78 -2.09
CA HIS A 51 2.15 -6.97 -0.91
C HIS A 51 1.40 -6.50 0.35
N THR A 52 1.56 -7.22 1.45
CA THR A 52 1.03 -6.83 2.75
C THR A 52 2.16 -6.71 3.75
N ALA A 53 2.24 -5.55 4.41
CA ALA A 53 3.21 -5.28 5.46
C ALA A 53 2.49 -5.12 6.79
N PHE A 54 3.16 -5.44 7.89
CA PHE A 54 2.59 -5.40 9.23
C PHE A 54 3.35 -4.43 10.12
N SER A 55 2.64 -3.75 11.02
CA SER A 55 3.25 -2.78 11.92
C SER A 55 2.52 -2.72 13.26
N ASP A 56 3.14 -2.01 14.21
CA ASP A 56 2.60 -1.78 15.55
C ASP A 56 1.91 -0.41 15.65
N ASP A 57 1.43 -0.09 16.87
CA ASP A 57 0.72 1.16 17.15
C ASP A 57 1.58 2.41 16.94
N GLU A 58 2.89 2.30 17.08
CA GLU A 58 3.78 3.46 17.02
C GLU A 58 4.24 3.79 15.60
N HIS A 59 4.31 2.79 14.73
CA HIS A 59 4.97 2.93 13.42
C HIS A 59 4.05 2.79 12.22
N TYR A 60 2.80 2.39 12.40
CA TYR A 60 1.93 2.09 11.26
C TYR A 60 1.69 3.29 10.35
N GLN A 61 1.52 4.48 10.92
CA GLN A 61 1.23 5.66 10.10
C GLN A 61 2.44 6.04 9.25
N ALA A 62 3.64 6.02 9.86
CA ALA A 62 4.87 6.31 9.13
C ALA A 62 5.11 5.29 8.02
N MET A 63 4.84 4.00 8.28
CA MET A 63 4.98 2.96 7.28
C MET A 63 3.99 3.17 6.12
N TYR A 64 2.73 3.46 6.44
CA TYR A 64 1.71 3.74 5.43
C TYR A 64 2.11 4.91 4.54
N ASP A 65 2.54 6.01 5.15
CA ASP A 65 2.94 7.20 4.42
C ASP A 65 4.16 6.95 3.52
N GLU A 66 5.12 6.20 4.00
CA GLU A 66 6.31 5.86 3.22
C GLU A 66 5.98 4.95 2.04
N MET A 67 5.14 3.96 2.25
CA MET A 67 4.70 3.08 1.18
C MET A 67 3.94 3.85 0.10
N LYS A 68 3.04 4.76 0.51
CA LYS A 68 2.32 5.64 -0.43
C LYS A 68 3.29 6.48 -1.26
N LYS A 69 4.26 7.07 -0.59
CA LYS A 69 5.24 7.94 -1.25
C LYS A 69 6.01 7.16 -2.32
N GLU A 70 6.50 5.98 -1.98
CA GLU A 70 7.28 5.18 -2.92
C GLU A 70 6.43 4.70 -4.10
N LEU A 71 5.19 4.30 -3.85
CA LEU A 71 4.28 3.90 -4.92
C LEU A 71 3.98 5.07 -5.87
N ARG A 72 3.70 6.25 -5.32
CA ARG A 72 3.42 7.43 -6.13
C ARG A 72 4.62 7.81 -6.99
N GLU A 73 5.81 7.82 -6.40
CA GLU A 73 7.03 8.16 -7.14
C GLU A 73 7.30 7.15 -8.27
N PHE A 74 7.04 5.88 -8.01
CA PHE A 74 7.18 4.84 -9.03
C PHE A 74 6.16 5.02 -10.17
N ILE A 75 4.89 5.24 -9.85
CA ILE A 75 3.84 5.41 -10.86
C ILE A 75 4.08 6.66 -11.72
N ASP A 76 4.60 7.73 -11.12
CA ASP A 76 4.80 9.00 -11.80
C ASP A 76 6.01 9.02 -12.73
N ARG A 77 6.92 8.07 -12.63
CA ARG A 77 8.10 8.04 -13.49
C ARG A 77 7.95 7.00 -14.60
N GLU A 78 8.65 7.22 -15.71
CA GLU A 78 8.74 6.21 -16.76
C GLU A 78 9.82 5.19 -16.38
N THR A 79 9.50 3.92 -16.57
CA THR A 79 10.41 2.82 -16.22
C THR A 79 10.46 1.79 -17.33
N THR A 80 11.62 1.14 -17.43
CA THR A 80 11.75 -0.06 -18.28
C THR A 80 11.21 -1.26 -17.52
N ALA A 81 11.00 -2.38 -18.21
CA ALA A 81 10.55 -3.62 -17.57
C ALA A 81 11.52 -4.08 -16.48
N GLU A 82 12.83 -3.92 -16.70
CA GLU A 82 13.84 -4.28 -15.70
C GLU A 82 13.75 -3.39 -14.45
N GLU A 83 13.54 -2.10 -14.64
CA GLU A 83 13.39 -1.15 -13.54
C GLU A 83 12.11 -1.42 -12.75
N GLU A 84 11.03 -1.82 -13.40
CA GLU A 84 9.80 -2.22 -12.72
C GLU A 84 10.02 -3.43 -11.82
N TRP A 85 10.68 -4.48 -12.34
CA TRP A 85 11.00 -5.68 -11.57
C TRP A 85 11.89 -5.37 -10.37
N GLU A 86 12.87 -4.50 -10.58
CA GLU A 86 13.77 -4.07 -9.52
C GLU A 86 13.02 -3.31 -8.44
N PHE A 87 12.10 -2.41 -8.82
CA PHE A 87 11.27 -1.69 -7.87
C PHE A 87 10.43 -2.65 -7.02
N TYR A 88 9.72 -3.59 -7.66
CA TYR A 88 8.87 -4.52 -6.92
C TYR A 88 9.66 -5.35 -5.93
N ARG A 89 10.80 -5.87 -6.34
CA ARG A 89 11.67 -6.69 -5.49
C ARG A 89 12.19 -5.89 -4.31
N ASN A 90 12.63 -4.67 -4.53
CA ASN A 90 13.15 -3.81 -3.48
C ASN A 90 12.05 -3.36 -2.51
N PHE A 91 10.88 -3.03 -3.04
CA PHE A 91 9.72 -2.62 -2.24
C PHE A 91 9.26 -3.76 -1.31
N ILE A 92 9.10 -4.95 -1.84
CA ILE A 92 8.69 -6.12 -1.06
C ILE A 92 9.74 -6.47 0.00
N GLY A 93 11.01 -6.34 -0.32
CA GLY A 93 12.09 -6.58 0.63
C GLY A 93 12.22 -5.52 1.71
N LYS A 94 11.80 -4.29 1.44
CA LYS A 94 11.87 -3.18 2.38
C LYS A 94 10.69 -3.19 3.37
N PHE A 95 9.53 -3.52 2.90
CA PHE A 95 8.30 -3.53 3.69
C PHE A 95 7.77 -4.94 3.87
#